data_792929547a16b40b503aae4e2bca9e35
#
_entry.id   792929547a16b40b503aae4e2bca9e35
#
_cell.length_a   1.000
_cell.length_b   1.000
_cell.length_c   1.000
_cell.angle_alpha   90.00
_cell.angle_beta   90.00
_cell.angle_gamma   90.00
#
_symmetry.space_group_name_H-M   'P 1'
#
loop_
_entity.id
_entity.type
_entity.pdbx_description
1 polymer ?
#
loop_
_entity_poly.entity_id
_entity_poly.type
_entity_poly.pdbx_seq_one_letter_code
_entity_poly.pdbx_strand_id
1 'polypeptide(L)'
;MKPALMLACSLLVLTSCASRPKAPLFAAPALARMAIVSAADDDGTPLGDPPPVRQVGKRHDVLLLSGGGSLGAFGAGVLVGWSQTGTRPQFDVVTGISTGALMATLAFLGPSHDADLARAYVETSKSAVMKRRGIVGFAKNASLYDRGPLERMIAAMVTEQLLDDVAAAHRAGRRLYVGTTNLDNGVGTVWDMGRIASSRDPNRVQLYRQILAASAAIPGLFSPVYISQSDGPPTMHVDGGIKQALLFRSYMVDPRGTNEHVWTIVNGKVSYVGNRALSGTNAGSIIGRSVNEMLRTISYRSVGRVYTMTRNAGAAYHLAYLPDE
;
A
#
# COMPACT_ATOMS: atom_id res chain seq x y z
N MET A 1 5.69 27.91 -41.75
CA MET A 1 6.09 27.85 -40.31
C MET A 1 7.45 27.18 -40.21
N LYS A 2 8.42 27.85 -39.63
CA LYS A 2 9.84 27.46 -39.70
C LYS A 2 10.10 26.19 -38.86
N PRO A 3 10.84 25.18 -39.36
CA PRO A 3 11.11 23.92 -38.66
C PRO A 3 11.86 24.11 -37.34
N ALA A 4 12.52 25.22 -37.12
CA ALA A 4 13.20 25.55 -35.86
C ALA A 4 12.26 25.73 -34.68
N LEU A 5 10.99 26.12 -34.88
CA LEU A 5 10.02 26.29 -33.79
C LEU A 5 9.45 24.95 -33.30
N MET A 6 9.36 23.94 -34.17
CA MET A 6 8.95 22.60 -33.81
C MET A 6 10.06 21.85 -33.02
N LEU A 7 11.33 22.07 -33.36
CA LEU A 7 12.46 21.45 -32.65
C LEU A 7 12.61 22.03 -31.23
N ALA A 8 12.36 23.33 -31.04
CA ALA A 8 12.40 23.97 -29.72
C ALA A 8 11.27 23.51 -28.80
N CYS A 9 10.06 23.25 -29.32
CA CYS A 9 8.96 22.66 -28.53
C CYS A 9 9.23 21.21 -28.16
N SER A 10 9.92 20.43 -29.01
CA SER A 10 10.25 19.03 -28.72
C SER A 10 11.35 18.89 -27.67
N LEU A 11 12.30 19.83 -27.59
CA LEU A 11 13.34 19.83 -26.54
C LEU A 11 12.82 20.32 -25.18
N LEU A 12 11.79 21.16 -25.13
CA LEU A 12 11.19 21.65 -23.87
C LEU A 12 10.38 20.57 -23.11
N VAL A 13 9.96 19.51 -23.76
CA VAL A 13 9.24 18.39 -23.14
C VAL A 13 10.20 17.43 -22.40
N LEU A 14 11.49 17.45 -22.70
CA LEU A 14 12.48 16.51 -22.15
C LEU A 14 13.22 17.06 -20.93
N THR A 15 13.08 18.32 -20.56
CA THR A 15 13.66 18.88 -19.35
C THR A 15 12.61 19.15 -18.30
N SER A 16 11.86 18.11 -17.90
CA SER A 16 11.18 18.13 -16.60
C SER A 16 12.26 18.05 -15.53
N CYS A 17 12.80 19.20 -15.12
CA CYS A 17 13.76 19.33 -14.03
C CYS A 17 13.06 19.12 -12.67
N ALA A 18 12.40 17.98 -12.46
CA ALA A 18 12.07 17.53 -11.13
C ALA A 18 13.36 17.03 -10.49
N SER A 19 14.11 17.93 -9.85
CA SER A 19 15.31 17.54 -9.11
C SER A 19 14.89 16.74 -7.88
N ARG A 20 15.65 15.68 -7.59
CA ARG A 20 15.51 14.94 -6.32
C ARG A 20 15.72 15.91 -5.15
N PRO A 21 14.87 15.90 -4.10
CA PRO A 21 15.12 16.68 -2.91
C PRO A 21 16.49 16.33 -2.32
N LYS A 22 17.31 17.34 -2.03
CA LYS A 22 18.63 17.13 -1.41
C LYS A 22 18.49 16.74 0.07
N ALA A 23 17.42 17.20 0.71
CA ALA A 23 17.06 16.83 2.07
C ALA A 23 15.54 16.65 2.17
N PRO A 24 15.04 15.73 3.00
CA PRO A 24 13.61 15.61 3.26
C PRO A 24 13.11 16.79 4.09
N LEU A 25 11.79 17.06 4.04
CA LEU A 25 11.13 18.04 4.89
C LEU A 25 11.27 17.69 6.38
N PHE A 26 11.40 16.42 6.69
CA PHE A 26 11.77 15.88 8.00
C PHE A 26 12.54 14.57 7.78
N ALA A 27 13.37 14.18 8.72
CA ALA A 27 14.19 12.99 8.65
C ALA A 27 14.05 12.17 9.94
N ALA A 28 13.71 10.90 9.77
CA ALA A 28 13.78 9.91 10.83
C ALA A 28 14.54 8.66 10.29
N PRO A 29 15.81 8.81 9.83
CA PRO A 29 16.50 7.76 9.11
C PRO A 29 16.75 6.53 9.98
N ALA A 30 17.03 6.70 11.27
CA ALA A 30 17.20 5.59 12.21
C ALA A 30 15.89 4.81 12.38
N LEU A 31 14.77 5.52 12.60
CA LEU A 31 13.45 4.91 12.73
C LEU A 31 13.04 4.20 11.43
N ALA A 32 13.26 4.83 10.28
CA ALA A 32 12.94 4.22 8.97
C ALA A 32 13.74 2.92 8.76
N ARG A 33 15.05 2.90 9.05
CA ARG A 33 15.85 1.68 8.96
C ARG A 33 15.36 0.58 9.90
N MET A 34 15.06 0.92 11.15
CA MET A 34 14.54 -0.03 12.13
C MET A 34 13.19 -0.62 11.74
N ALA A 35 12.36 0.13 11.03
CA ALA A 35 11.03 -0.29 10.62
C ALA A 35 11.01 -1.16 9.36
N ILE A 36 12.11 -1.29 8.62
CA ILE A 36 12.19 -2.17 7.45
C ILE A 36 12.34 -3.61 7.93
N VAL A 37 11.37 -4.45 7.59
CA VAL A 37 11.36 -5.88 7.92
C VAL A 37 11.90 -6.72 6.76
N SER A 38 11.64 -6.28 5.53
CA SER A 38 12.15 -6.92 4.32
C SER A 38 12.37 -5.86 3.24
N ALA A 39 13.50 -5.94 2.56
CA ALA A 39 13.87 -5.11 1.42
C ALA A 39 14.21 -5.96 0.20
N ALA A 40 13.57 -7.11 0.09
CA ALA A 40 13.69 -8.05 -1.04
C ALA A 40 12.31 -8.47 -1.53
N ASP A 41 12.24 -8.86 -2.79
CA ASP A 41 11.00 -9.36 -3.40
C ASP A 41 10.78 -10.85 -3.11
N ASP A 42 11.76 -11.50 -2.49
CA ASP A 42 11.72 -12.90 -2.08
C ASP A 42 11.05 -13.08 -0.70
N ASP A 43 10.93 -14.33 -0.33
CA ASP A 43 10.34 -14.80 0.92
C ASP A 43 11.35 -14.89 2.08
N GLY A 44 12.47 -14.19 1.94
CA GLY A 44 13.62 -14.27 2.83
C GLY A 44 13.31 -13.98 4.30
N THR A 45 14.27 -14.33 5.13
CA THR A 45 14.23 -14.08 6.58
C THR A 45 13.98 -12.58 6.85
N PRO A 46 13.10 -12.23 7.79
CA PRO A 46 12.86 -10.83 8.15
C PRO A 46 14.16 -10.19 8.65
N LEU A 47 14.43 -8.96 8.21
CA LEU A 47 15.59 -8.16 8.64
C LEU A 47 15.44 -7.63 10.09
N GLY A 48 14.27 -7.80 10.69
CA GLY A 48 13.96 -7.36 12.05
C GLY A 48 13.67 -8.51 13.00
N ASP A 49 13.13 -8.17 14.18
CA ASP A 49 12.71 -9.17 15.14
C ASP A 49 11.66 -10.10 14.50
N PRO A 50 11.78 -11.41 14.69
CA PRO A 50 10.80 -12.36 14.20
C PRO A 50 9.41 -12.01 14.80
N PRO A 51 8.32 -12.42 14.15
CA PRO A 51 7.00 -12.36 14.78
C PRO A 51 7.07 -13.03 16.15
N PRO A 52 6.35 -12.53 17.16
CA PRO A 52 6.39 -13.15 18.49
C PRO A 52 6.02 -14.62 18.42
N VAL A 53 6.64 -15.40 19.31
CA VAL A 53 6.37 -16.84 19.41
C VAL A 53 4.87 -17.06 19.61
N ARG A 54 4.26 -17.75 18.67
CA ARG A 54 2.84 -18.04 18.69
C ARG A 54 2.53 -19.13 19.70
N GLN A 55 1.40 -19.01 20.37
CA GLN A 55 0.96 -20.08 21.28
C GLN A 55 0.42 -21.24 20.42
N VAL A 56 1.03 -22.41 20.59
CA VAL A 56 0.62 -23.63 19.89
C VAL A 56 -0.87 -23.92 20.16
N GLY A 57 -1.61 -24.20 19.08
CA GLY A 57 -3.05 -24.52 19.13
C GLY A 57 -4.01 -23.34 19.22
N LYS A 58 -3.52 -22.11 19.43
CA LYS A 58 -4.38 -20.92 19.29
C LYS A 58 -4.62 -20.58 17.82
N ARG A 59 -5.83 -20.09 17.54
CA ARG A 59 -6.17 -19.55 16.24
C ARG A 59 -5.28 -18.35 15.92
N HIS A 60 -4.81 -18.29 14.68
CA HIS A 60 -3.99 -17.20 14.15
C HIS A 60 -4.57 -16.73 12.84
N ASP A 61 -4.92 -15.46 12.78
CA ASP A 61 -5.60 -14.84 11.65
C ASP A 61 -4.72 -13.77 10.99
N VAL A 62 -4.39 -13.97 9.71
CA VAL A 62 -3.63 -13.04 8.86
C VAL A 62 -4.57 -12.42 7.84
N LEU A 63 -4.65 -11.09 7.78
CA LEU A 63 -5.43 -10.34 6.80
C LEU A 63 -4.52 -9.69 5.77
N LEU A 64 -4.78 -9.95 4.51
CA LEU A 64 -4.09 -9.35 3.37
C LEU A 64 -5.05 -8.44 2.59
N LEU A 65 -4.69 -7.15 2.47
CA LEU A 65 -5.49 -6.13 1.79
C LEU A 65 -4.77 -5.66 0.53
N SER A 66 -5.37 -5.93 -0.64
CA SER A 66 -4.75 -5.58 -1.91
C SER A 66 -4.84 -4.10 -2.24
N GLY A 67 -3.99 -3.65 -3.16
CA GLY A 67 -4.22 -2.43 -3.92
C GLY A 67 -5.52 -2.50 -4.74
N GLY A 68 -5.89 -1.39 -5.38
CA GLY A 68 -7.12 -1.33 -6.22
C GLY A 68 -7.67 0.09 -6.41
N GLY A 69 -7.00 1.11 -5.90
CA GLY A 69 -7.40 2.51 -6.03
C GLY A 69 -8.81 2.75 -5.46
N SER A 70 -9.72 3.32 -6.26
CA SER A 70 -11.10 3.62 -5.84
C SER A 70 -11.94 2.38 -5.52
N LEU A 71 -11.53 1.19 -5.97
CA LEU A 71 -12.20 -0.07 -5.64
C LEU A 71 -11.98 -0.51 -4.18
N GLY A 72 -11.13 0.20 -3.42
CA GLY A 72 -10.97 -0.01 -1.98
C GLY A 72 -12.27 0.10 -1.18
N ALA A 73 -13.29 0.79 -1.71
CA ALA A 73 -14.62 0.82 -1.12
C ALA A 73 -15.23 -0.59 -0.95
N PHE A 74 -14.90 -1.53 -1.85
CA PHE A 74 -15.30 -2.93 -1.71
C PHE A 74 -14.71 -3.57 -0.44
N GLY A 75 -13.39 -3.49 -0.27
CA GLY A 75 -12.74 -4.07 0.91
C GLY A 75 -13.16 -3.42 2.22
N ALA A 76 -13.38 -2.10 2.24
CA ALA A 76 -13.95 -1.42 3.39
C ALA A 76 -15.36 -1.94 3.70
N GLY A 77 -16.21 -2.08 2.68
CA GLY A 77 -17.57 -2.63 2.82
C GLY A 77 -17.57 -4.07 3.33
N VAL A 78 -16.66 -4.92 2.82
CA VAL A 78 -16.49 -6.30 3.32
C VAL A 78 -16.13 -6.30 4.80
N LEU A 79 -15.16 -5.49 5.23
CA LEU A 79 -14.72 -5.44 6.64
C LEU A 79 -15.84 -4.95 7.56
N VAL A 80 -16.53 -3.88 7.20
CA VAL A 80 -17.64 -3.32 7.98
C VAL A 80 -18.81 -4.30 8.05
N GLY A 81 -19.23 -4.86 6.91
CA GLY A 81 -20.30 -5.86 6.86
C GLY A 81 -19.95 -7.13 7.64
N TRP A 82 -18.68 -7.57 7.60
CA TRP A 82 -18.23 -8.71 8.39
C TRP A 82 -18.29 -8.43 9.89
N SER A 83 -17.94 -7.23 10.34
CA SER A 83 -18.09 -6.85 11.75
C SER A 83 -19.56 -6.91 12.22
N GLN A 84 -20.51 -6.52 11.35
CA GLN A 84 -21.94 -6.58 11.67
C GLN A 84 -22.44 -8.00 11.92
N THR A 85 -21.77 -9.03 11.36
CA THR A 85 -22.12 -10.43 11.65
C THR A 85 -21.58 -10.92 13.02
N GLY A 86 -20.73 -10.15 13.67
CA GLY A 86 -20.06 -10.55 14.91
C GLY A 86 -19.00 -11.64 14.74
N THR A 87 -18.68 -12.05 13.52
CA THR A 87 -17.75 -13.17 13.22
C THR A 87 -16.38 -12.73 12.74
N ARG A 88 -16.15 -11.43 12.53
CA ARG A 88 -14.85 -10.90 12.13
C ARG A 88 -13.82 -11.14 13.24
N PRO A 89 -12.71 -11.88 12.95
CA PRO A 89 -11.69 -12.12 13.96
C PRO A 89 -10.91 -10.85 14.27
N GLN A 90 -10.26 -10.83 15.43
CA GLN A 90 -9.17 -9.91 15.67
C GLN A 90 -7.92 -10.47 14.96
N PHE A 91 -7.45 -9.78 13.91
CA PHE A 91 -6.32 -10.25 13.13
C PHE A 91 -5.00 -10.09 13.90
N ASP A 92 -4.17 -11.13 13.90
CA ASP A 92 -2.83 -11.14 14.48
C ASP A 92 -1.83 -10.40 13.57
N VAL A 93 -2.01 -10.57 12.26
CA VAL A 93 -1.20 -9.88 11.24
C VAL A 93 -2.14 -9.22 10.25
N VAL A 94 -1.89 -7.95 9.94
CA VAL A 94 -2.56 -7.25 8.83
C VAL A 94 -1.50 -6.70 7.90
N THR A 95 -1.71 -6.89 6.60
CA THR A 95 -0.85 -6.29 5.58
C THR A 95 -1.66 -5.48 4.58
N GLY A 96 -1.05 -4.42 4.05
CA GLY A 96 -1.71 -3.59 3.05
C GLY A 96 -0.78 -3.04 1.98
N ILE A 97 -1.32 -2.92 0.78
CA ILE A 97 -0.69 -2.29 -0.39
C ILE A 97 -1.64 -1.24 -0.95
N SER A 98 -1.13 -0.05 -1.27
CA SER A 98 -1.92 1.00 -1.94
C SER A 98 -3.18 1.37 -1.13
N THR A 99 -4.36 1.30 -1.73
CA THR A 99 -5.63 1.50 -1.01
C THR A 99 -5.79 0.51 0.15
N GLY A 100 -5.26 -0.72 0.03
CA GLY A 100 -5.21 -1.69 1.13
C GLY A 100 -4.34 -1.20 2.30
N ALA A 101 -3.25 -0.46 2.05
CA ALA A 101 -2.42 0.14 3.09
C ALA A 101 -3.18 1.26 3.84
N LEU A 102 -3.98 2.04 3.13
CA LEU A 102 -4.79 3.11 3.73
C LEU A 102 -5.86 2.56 4.68
N MET A 103 -6.43 1.39 4.40
CA MET A 103 -7.42 0.75 5.29
C MET A 103 -6.79 -0.16 6.35
N ALA A 104 -5.54 -0.60 6.15
CA ALA A 104 -4.90 -1.62 6.98
C ALA A 104 -4.81 -1.22 8.45
N THR A 105 -4.54 0.04 8.77
CA THR A 105 -4.45 0.52 10.16
C THR A 105 -5.79 0.38 10.89
N LEU A 106 -6.89 0.80 10.27
CA LEU A 106 -8.23 0.71 10.86
C LEU A 106 -8.70 -0.75 10.93
N ALA A 107 -8.41 -1.54 9.89
CA ALA A 107 -8.69 -2.99 9.90
C ALA A 107 -7.92 -3.73 11.02
N PHE A 108 -6.69 -3.34 11.27
CA PHE A 108 -5.83 -3.86 12.33
C PHE A 108 -6.37 -3.53 13.72
N LEU A 109 -6.83 -2.32 13.95
CA LEU A 109 -7.41 -1.92 15.24
C LEU A 109 -8.78 -2.57 15.50
N GLY A 110 -9.52 -2.92 14.44
CA GLY A 110 -10.73 -3.74 14.56
C GLY A 110 -12.05 -2.96 14.48
N PRO A 111 -13.16 -3.58 14.87
CA PRO A 111 -14.52 -3.05 14.65
C PRO A 111 -14.81 -1.67 15.25
N SER A 112 -14.11 -1.26 16.29
CA SER A 112 -14.25 0.07 16.90
C SER A 112 -13.90 1.22 15.92
N HIS A 113 -13.16 0.92 14.84
CA HIS A 113 -12.75 1.87 13.81
C HIS A 113 -13.53 1.72 12.49
N ASP A 114 -14.59 0.93 12.46
CA ASP A 114 -15.37 0.69 11.24
C ASP A 114 -16.10 1.95 10.77
N ALA A 115 -16.51 2.83 11.67
CA ALA A 115 -17.09 4.12 11.32
C ALA A 115 -16.08 5.02 10.58
N ASP A 116 -14.83 5.03 11.01
CA ASP A 116 -13.76 5.79 10.35
C ASP A 116 -13.40 5.16 8.99
N LEU A 117 -13.40 3.83 8.92
CA LEU A 117 -13.19 3.09 7.68
C LEU A 117 -14.30 3.39 6.65
N ALA A 118 -15.57 3.37 7.07
CA ALA A 118 -16.70 3.70 6.22
C ALA A 118 -16.60 5.16 5.74
N ARG A 119 -16.31 6.10 6.63
CA ARG A 119 -16.16 7.53 6.30
C ARG A 119 -15.06 7.74 5.27
N ALA A 120 -13.90 7.11 5.44
CA ALA A 120 -12.77 7.24 4.53
C ALA A 120 -13.08 6.77 3.10
N TYR A 121 -13.96 5.78 2.93
CA TYR A 121 -14.21 5.13 1.64
C TYR A 121 -15.59 5.39 1.04
N VAL A 122 -16.60 5.71 1.85
CA VAL A 122 -17.97 5.95 1.37
C VAL A 122 -18.27 7.46 1.26
N GLU A 123 -17.87 8.25 2.25
CA GLU A 123 -18.14 9.69 2.27
C GLU A 123 -17.10 10.50 1.49
N THR A 124 -15.91 9.94 1.29
CA THR A 124 -14.83 10.61 0.55
C THR A 124 -15.02 10.41 -0.94
N SER A 125 -15.51 11.44 -1.63
CA SER A 125 -15.65 11.38 -3.09
C SER A 125 -14.29 11.26 -3.77
N LYS A 126 -14.26 10.62 -4.95
CA LYS A 126 -13.04 10.50 -5.78
C LYS A 126 -12.40 11.86 -6.06
N SER A 127 -13.19 12.91 -6.25
CA SER A 127 -12.74 14.28 -6.48
C SER A 127 -12.10 14.93 -5.24
N ALA A 128 -12.46 14.48 -4.04
CA ALA A 128 -11.85 14.96 -2.80
C ALA A 128 -10.43 14.44 -2.59
N VAL A 129 -10.07 13.30 -3.19
CA VAL A 129 -8.73 12.67 -3.07
C VAL A 129 -7.87 12.92 -4.30
N MET A 130 -8.48 13.10 -5.49
CA MET A 130 -7.80 13.17 -6.78
C MET A 130 -8.05 14.51 -7.47
N LYS A 131 -7.26 15.53 -7.14
CA LYS A 131 -7.30 16.82 -7.84
C LYS A 131 -6.36 16.79 -9.04
N ARG A 132 -6.92 16.86 -10.27
CA ARG A 132 -6.13 16.83 -11.50
C ARG A 132 -5.26 18.08 -11.64
N ARG A 133 -4.01 17.89 -12.02
CA ARG A 133 -3.08 18.99 -12.37
C ARG A 133 -3.32 19.46 -13.81
N GLY A 134 -3.11 20.75 -14.07
CA GLY A 134 -3.00 21.25 -15.44
C GLY A 134 -1.70 20.81 -16.12
N ILE A 135 -1.56 21.10 -17.44
CA ILE A 135 -0.42 20.70 -18.27
C ILE A 135 0.93 21.12 -17.65
N VAL A 136 1.03 22.36 -17.18
CA VAL A 136 2.25 22.88 -16.52
C VAL A 136 2.54 22.15 -15.22
N GLY A 137 1.51 21.82 -14.44
CA GLY A 137 1.65 21.05 -13.20
C GLY A 137 2.11 19.62 -13.45
N PHE A 138 1.63 18.99 -14.51
CA PHE A 138 2.10 17.67 -14.95
C PHE A 138 3.59 17.69 -15.32
N ALA A 139 4.02 18.64 -16.16
CA ALA A 139 5.40 18.75 -16.59
C ALA A 139 6.39 18.99 -15.44
N LYS A 140 5.99 19.78 -14.42
CA LYS A 140 6.83 20.08 -13.24
C LYS A 140 6.92 18.95 -12.23
N ASN A 141 5.87 18.12 -12.08
CA ASN A 141 5.76 17.14 -10.99
C ASN A 141 5.74 15.69 -11.46
N ALA A 142 5.83 15.42 -12.76
CA ALA A 142 5.77 14.08 -13.36
C ALA A 142 4.54 13.26 -12.89
N SER A 143 3.40 13.93 -12.63
CA SER A 143 2.19 13.29 -12.11
C SER A 143 0.91 14.00 -12.53
N LEU A 144 -0.15 13.20 -12.81
CA LEU A 144 -1.44 13.70 -13.27
C LEU A 144 -2.27 14.36 -12.15
N TYR A 145 -2.10 13.91 -10.92
CA TYR A 145 -2.87 14.37 -9.77
C TYR A 145 -1.99 15.01 -8.71
N ASP A 146 -2.57 15.97 -8.00
CA ASP A 146 -2.01 16.54 -6.80
C ASP A 146 -2.16 15.56 -5.64
N ARG A 147 -1.07 15.28 -4.92
CA ARG A 147 -1.05 14.39 -3.76
C ARG A 147 -1.60 15.06 -2.49
N GLY A 148 -1.64 16.39 -2.44
CA GLY A 148 -2.08 17.13 -1.27
C GLY A 148 -3.43 16.69 -0.68
N PRO A 149 -4.48 16.45 -1.48
CA PRO A 149 -5.74 15.92 -0.96
C PRO A 149 -5.60 14.57 -0.26
N LEU A 150 -4.85 13.62 -0.84
CA LEU A 150 -4.57 12.32 -0.25
C LEU A 150 -3.79 12.46 1.07
N GLU A 151 -2.77 13.31 1.10
CA GLU A 151 -1.98 13.59 2.31
C GLU A 151 -2.83 14.20 3.43
N ARG A 152 -3.77 15.10 3.10
CA ARG A 152 -4.71 15.64 4.09
C ARG A 152 -5.63 14.58 4.65
N MET A 153 -6.15 13.68 3.81
CA MET A 153 -6.98 12.55 4.25
C MET A 153 -6.19 11.63 5.19
N ILE A 154 -4.96 11.28 4.84
CA ILE A 154 -4.07 10.48 5.69
C ILE A 154 -3.79 11.22 7.01
N ALA A 155 -3.53 12.54 6.95
CA ALA A 155 -3.25 13.33 8.15
C ALA A 155 -4.44 13.43 9.10
N ALA A 156 -5.66 13.49 8.56
CA ALA A 156 -6.89 13.49 9.37
C ALA A 156 -7.14 12.12 10.04
N MET A 157 -6.80 11.04 9.37
CA MET A 157 -6.96 9.67 9.89
C MET A 157 -5.86 9.31 10.88
N VAL A 158 -4.60 9.59 10.57
CA VAL A 158 -3.44 9.17 11.35
C VAL A 158 -3.10 10.22 12.39
N THR A 159 -3.60 10.05 13.59
CA THR A 159 -3.35 10.91 14.77
C THR A 159 -2.33 10.27 15.71
N GLU A 160 -1.83 11.02 16.70
CA GLU A 160 -1.01 10.46 17.79
C GLU A 160 -1.77 9.35 18.53
N GLN A 161 -3.05 9.58 18.86
CA GLN A 161 -3.88 8.60 19.55
C GLN A 161 -4.00 7.30 18.74
N LEU A 162 -4.23 7.39 17.42
CA LEU A 162 -4.29 6.21 16.57
C LEU A 162 -2.96 5.41 16.59
N LEU A 163 -1.82 6.12 16.60
CA LEU A 163 -0.52 5.48 16.72
C LEU A 163 -0.33 4.81 18.10
N ASP A 164 -0.81 5.42 19.16
CA ASP A 164 -0.73 4.82 20.51
C ASP A 164 -1.56 3.53 20.58
N ASP A 165 -2.71 3.48 19.93
CA ASP A 165 -3.54 2.27 19.82
C ASP A 165 -2.84 1.18 18.99
N VAL A 166 -2.22 1.55 17.86
CA VAL A 166 -1.38 0.64 17.06
C VAL A 166 -0.19 0.13 17.87
N ALA A 167 0.47 1.00 18.62
CA ALA A 167 1.59 0.64 19.49
C ALA A 167 1.16 -0.33 20.60
N ALA A 168 -0.01 -0.14 21.19
CA ALA A 168 -0.56 -1.06 22.18
C ALA A 168 -0.81 -2.45 21.58
N ALA A 169 -1.44 -2.52 20.40
CA ALA A 169 -1.66 -3.77 19.69
C ALA A 169 -0.34 -4.46 19.28
N HIS A 170 0.66 -3.67 18.87
CA HIS A 170 2.00 -4.19 18.55
C HIS A 170 2.70 -4.79 19.76
N ARG A 171 2.64 -4.12 20.93
CA ARG A 171 3.17 -4.65 22.21
C ARG A 171 2.46 -5.92 22.66
N ALA A 172 1.17 -6.07 22.32
CA ALA A 172 0.40 -7.29 22.53
C ALA A 172 0.76 -8.43 21.56
N GLY A 173 1.75 -8.24 20.69
CA GLY A 173 2.26 -9.26 19.78
C GLY A 173 1.68 -9.24 18.37
N ARG A 174 0.73 -8.35 18.07
CA ARG A 174 0.15 -8.21 16.72
C ARG A 174 1.07 -7.44 15.77
N ARG A 175 0.92 -7.65 14.46
CA ARG A 175 1.77 -7.00 13.45
C ARG A 175 0.96 -6.31 12.37
N LEU A 176 1.40 -5.13 11.99
CA LEU A 176 0.85 -4.35 10.89
C LEU A 176 1.97 -4.00 9.92
N TYR A 177 1.83 -4.49 8.67
CA TYR A 177 2.83 -4.26 7.64
C TYR A 177 2.25 -3.49 6.45
N VAL A 178 3.04 -2.57 5.91
CA VAL A 178 2.74 -1.85 4.68
C VAL A 178 3.87 -2.05 3.69
N GLY A 179 3.52 -2.28 2.42
CA GLY A 179 4.50 -2.44 1.35
C GLY A 179 4.60 -1.21 0.46
N THR A 180 5.82 -0.85 0.09
CA THR A 180 6.15 0.15 -0.94
C THR A 180 7.14 -0.43 -1.94
N THR A 181 7.35 0.23 -3.08
CA THR A 181 8.44 -0.08 -4.01
C THR A 181 9.49 1.02 -3.96
N ASN A 182 10.73 0.68 -3.64
CA ASN A 182 11.87 1.58 -3.75
C ASN A 182 12.35 1.59 -5.20
N LEU A 183 12.16 2.70 -5.91
CA LEU A 183 12.54 2.82 -7.33
C LEU A 183 14.05 2.96 -7.54
N ASP A 184 14.83 3.33 -6.52
CA ASP A 184 16.27 3.52 -6.67
C ASP A 184 17.03 2.19 -6.79
N ASN A 185 16.52 1.16 -6.10
CA ASN A 185 17.09 -0.20 -6.17
C ASN A 185 16.16 -1.21 -6.83
N GLY A 186 14.93 -0.81 -7.17
CA GLY A 186 13.96 -1.66 -7.85
C GLY A 186 13.33 -2.76 -6.99
N VAL A 187 13.45 -2.74 -5.65
CA VAL A 187 12.92 -3.79 -4.79
C VAL A 187 11.73 -3.33 -3.93
N GLY A 188 10.88 -4.28 -3.55
CA GLY A 188 9.81 -4.07 -2.59
C GLY A 188 10.36 -3.86 -1.18
N THR A 189 9.79 -2.90 -0.44
CA THR A 189 10.13 -2.63 0.96
C THR A 189 8.92 -2.89 1.83
N VAL A 190 9.08 -3.70 2.86
CA VAL A 190 8.07 -4.02 3.87
C VAL A 190 8.36 -3.23 5.13
N TRP A 191 7.39 -2.43 5.56
CA TRP A 191 7.47 -1.56 6.74
C TRP A 191 6.66 -2.13 7.89
N ASP A 192 7.28 -2.27 9.07
CA ASP A 192 6.56 -2.56 10.33
C ASP A 192 5.98 -1.26 10.89
N MET A 193 4.70 -1.05 10.66
CA MET A 193 3.98 0.14 11.10
C MET A 193 3.78 0.17 12.62
N GLY A 194 3.70 -0.99 13.25
CA GLY A 194 3.62 -1.11 14.70
C GLY A 194 4.91 -0.69 15.40
N ARG A 195 6.07 -1.01 14.80
CA ARG A 195 7.38 -0.56 15.29
C ARG A 195 7.53 0.96 15.19
N ILE A 196 7.07 1.57 14.08
CA ILE A 196 7.03 3.03 13.93
C ILE A 196 6.14 3.65 15.01
N ALA A 197 4.92 3.13 15.18
CA ALA A 197 3.97 3.62 16.14
C ALA A 197 4.49 3.53 17.59
N SER A 198 5.27 2.49 17.91
CA SER A 198 5.85 2.24 19.25
C SER A 198 7.10 3.08 19.54
N SER A 199 7.64 3.78 18.54
CA SER A 199 8.83 4.61 18.70
C SER A 199 8.55 5.86 19.51
N ARG A 200 9.60 6.37 20.18
CA ARG A 200 9.62 7.67 20.83
C ARG A 200 10.16 8.80 19.94
N ASP A 201 10.49 8.49 18.69
CA ASP A 201 10.96 9.49 17.73
C ASP A 201 9.84 10.53 17.48
N PRO A 202 10.11 11.82 17.61
CA PRO A 202 9.11 12.88 17.41
C PRO A 202 8.53 12.90 15.98
N ASN A 203 9.22 12.29 15.02
CA ASN A 203 8.77 12.20 13.62
C ASN A 203 7.99 10.91 13.32
N ARG A 204 7.63 10.09 14.32
CA ARG A 204 6.94 8.81 14.12
C ARG A 204 5.63 8.97 13.31
N VAL A 205 4.84 10.00 13.60
CA VAL A 205 3.58 10.28 12.90
C VAL A 205 3.83 10.65 11.44
N GLN A 206 4.82 11.53 11.20
CA GLN A 206 5.18 11.96 9.84
C GLN A 206 5.70 10.80 9.01
N LEU A 207 6.57 9.97 9.56
CA LEU A 207 7.07 8.78 8.86
C LEU A 207 5.94 7.79 8.56
N TYR A 208 5.05 7.54 9.52
CA TYR A 208 3.89 6.68 9.33
C TYR A 208 3.01 7.16 8.17
N ARG A 209 2.64 8.45 8.17
CA ARG A 209 1.87 9.09 7.10
C ARG A 209 2.59 9.03 5.76
N GLN A 210 3.90 9.25 5.76
CA GLN A 210 4.73 9.25 4.56
C GLN A 210 4.78 7.86 3.90
N ILE A 211 4.86 6.79 4.69
CA ILE A 211 4.84 5.41 4.18
C ILE A 211 3.47 5.07 3.58
N LEU A 212 2.36 5.47 4.22
CA LEU A 212 1.02 5.30 3.65
C LEU A 212 0.87 6.05 2.32
N ALA A 213 1.34 7.31 2.26
CA ALA A 213 1.33 8.09 1.03
C ALA A 213 2.21 7.46 -0.06
N ALA A 214 3.37 6.90 0.29
CA ALA A 214 4.25 6.20 -0.62
C ALA A 214 3.60 4.93 -1.18
N SER A 215 2.97 4.14 -0.31
CA SER A 215 2.25 2.92 -0.72
C SER A 215 1.10 3.19 -1.68
N ALA A 216 0.50 4.38 -1.61
CA ALA A 216 -0.58 4.82 -2.50
C ALA A 216 -0.11 5.69 -3.68
N ALA A 217 1.20 5.91 -3.85
CA ALA A 217 1.76 6.75 -4.90
C ALA A 217 1.92 5.98 -6.22
N ILE A 218 0.81 5.74 -6.92
CA ILE A 218 0.81 5.07 -8.24
C ILE A 218 1.60 5.92 -9.24
N PRO A 219 2.66 5.36 -9.89
CA PRO A 219 3.47 6.09 -10.86
C PRO A 219 2.64 6.68 -12.01
N GLY A 220 2.97 7.92 -12.39
CA GLY A 220 2.23 8.69 -13.39
C GLY A 220 0.94 9.31 -12.85
N LEU A 221 0.27 8.71 -11.86
CA LEU A 221 -0.90 9.32 -11.22
C LEU A 221 -0.49 10.27 -10.10
N PHE A 222 0.37 9.84 -9.19
CA PHE A 222 0.90 10.65 -8.09
C PHE A 222 2.42 10.76 -8.15
N SER A 223 2.94 11.86 -7.61
CA SER A 223 4.39 12.04 -7.47
C SER A 223 4.95 11.03 -6.47
N PRO A 224 6.17 10.50 -6.69
CA PRO A 224 6.86 9.66 -5.72
C PRO A 224 7.02 10.31 -4.34
N VAL A 225 7.20 9.50 -3.33
CA VAL A 225 7.50 9.93 -1.96
C VAL A 225 8.96 9.63 -1.65
N TYR A 226 9.65 10.61 -1.08
CA TYR A 226 11.06 10.47 -0.72
C TYR A 226 11.17 10.18 0.77
N ILE A 227 11.80 9.04 1.13
CA ILE A 227 11.95 8.58 2.52
C ILE A 227 13.44 8.53 2.86
N SER A 228 13.85 9.21 3.93
CA SER A 228 15.20 9.11 4.46
C SER A 228 15.40 7.79 5.21
N GLN A 229 16.33 6.98 4.75
CA GLN A 229 16.70 5.71 5.37
C GLN A 229 18.16 5.71 5.85
N SER A 230 18.94 6.75 5.53
CA SER A 230 20.35 6.89 5.87
C SER A 230 20.71 8.38 5.92
N ASP A 231 21.95 8.68 6.24
CA ASP A 231 22.52 10.03 6.18
C ASP A 231 22.77 10.49 4.73
N GLY A 232 22.51 9.62 3.74
CA GLY A 232 22.56 9.92 2.32
C GLY A 232 21.26 10.55 1.79
N PRO A 233 21.16 10.74 0.46
CA PRO A 233 19.95 11.28 -0.15
C PRO A 233 18.74 10.37 0.11
N PRO A 234 17.54 10.96 0.29
CA PRO A 234 16.34 10.17 0.52
C PRO A 234 16.01 9.27 -0.68
N THR A 235 15.55 8.05 -0.41
CA THR A 235 15.18 7.06 -1.41
C THR A 235 13.78 7.33 -1.97
N MET A 236 13.60 7.07 -3.26
CA MET A 236 12.35 7.29 -3.99
C MET A 236 11.42 6.07 -3.83
N HIS A 237 10.30 6.26 -3.16
CA HIS A 237 9.27 5.24 -2.98
C HIS A 237 7.99 5.54 -3.74
N VAL A 238 7.38 4.49 -4.26
CA VAL A 238 6.10 4.50 -4.97
C VAL A 238 5.24 3.33 -4.50
N ASP A 239 4.05 3.22 -5.11
CA ASP A 239 3.07 2.17 -4.80
C ASP A 239 3.68 0.76 -4.79
N GLY A 240 3.38 0.00 -3.74
CA GLY A 240 3.84 -1.38 -3.59
C GLY A 240 3.26 -2.32 -4.65
N GLY A 241 2.13 -1.94 -5.26
CA GLY A 241 1.44 -2.70 -6.30
C GLY A 241 2.25 -2.91 -7.58
N ILE A 242 3.35 -2.15 -7.79
CA ILE A 242 4.28 -2.39 -8.89
C ILE A 242 4.98 -3.76 -8.75
N LYS A 243 5.24 -4.19 -7.53
CA LYS A 243 5.91 -5.46 -7.24
C LYS A 243 4.93 -6.57 -6.88
N GLN A 244 3.95 -6.27 -6.05
CA GLN A 244 2.98 -7.23 -5.56
C GLN A 244 1.68 -6.53 -5.14
N ALA A 245 0.55 -7.08 -5.55
CA ALA A 245 -0.74 -6.52 -5.14
C ALA A 245 -1.14 -6.95 -3.72
N LEU A 246 -0.63 -8.08 -3.24
CA LEU A 246 -0.85 -8.64 -1.91
C LEU A 246 0.51 -8.88 -1.24
N LEU A 247 0.68 -8.31 -0.06
CA LEU A 247 1.90 -8.48 0.74
C LEU A 247 1.73 -9.71 1.64
N PHE A 248 2.43 -10.79 1.30
CA PHE A 248 2.49 -12.01 2.10
C PHE A 248 3.90 -12.58 2.12
N ARG A 249 4.35 -13.02 3.27
CA ARG A 249 5.65 -13.66 3.49
C ARG A 249 5.47 -14.92 4.33
N SER A 250 6.33 -15.91 4.15
CA SER A 250 6.26 -17.20 4.85
C SER A 250 6.28 -17.06 6.37
N TYR A 251 7.03 -16.11 6.90
CA TYR A 251 7.11 -15.86 8.35
C TYR A 251 5.80 -15.32 8.96
N MET A 252 4.81 -14.93 8.15
CA MET A 252 3.50 -14.45 8.64
C MET A 252 2.57 -15.58 9.07
N VAL A 253 2.88 -16.82 8.72
CA VAL A 253 2.19 -18.04 9.17
C VAL A 253 3.19 -19.01 9.78
N ASP A 254 2.76 -19.85 10.74
CA ASP A 254 3.60 -20.91 11.29
C ASP A 254 3.24 -22.23 10.60
N PRO A 255 4.15 -22.85 9.81
CA PRO A 255 3.86 -24.11 9.13
C PRO A 255 3.65 -25.29 10.11
N ARG A 256 3.96 -25.10 11.40
CA ARG A 256 3.66 -26.06 12.47
C ARG A 256 2.35 -25.72 13.18
N GLY A 257 1.72 -24.59 12.86
CA GLY A 257 0.46 -24.15 13.40
C GLY A 257 -0.69 -25.04 12.93
N THR A 258 -1.59 -25.42 13.83
CA THR A 258 -2.75 -26.27 13.50
C THR A 258 -4.02 -25.48 13.23
N ASN A 259 -4.00 -24.16 13.40
CA ASN A 259 -5.18 -23.28 13.29
C ASN A 259 -4.81 -21.92 12.68
N GLU A 260 -4.15 -21.97 11.54
CA GLU A 260 -3.68 -20.81 10.79
C GLU A 260 -4.73 -20.45 9.70
N HIS A 261 -5.12 -19.19 9.63
CA HIS A 261 -6.07 -18.66 8.65
C HIS A 261 -5.48 -17.48 7.91
N VAL A 262 -5.51 -17.49 6.58
CA VAL A 262 -5.12 -16.37 5.72
C VAL A 262 -6.36 -15.85 4.99
N TRP A 263 -6.75 -14.64 5.33
CA TRP A 263 -7.87 -13.91 4.78
C TRP A 263 -7.36 -12.90 3.76
N THR A 264 -7.85 -13.01 2.54
CA THR A 264 -7.41 -12.15 1.44
C THR A 264 -8.59 -11.35 0.92
N ILE A 265 -8.50 -10.03 0.97
CA ILE A 265 -9.48 -9.11 0.36
C ILE A 265 -8.82 -8.43 -0.83
N VAL A 266 -9.32 -8.72 -2.03
CA VAL A 266 -8.83 -8.15 -3.29
C VAL A 266 -9.77 -7.03 -3.71
N ASN A 267 -9.26 -5.80 -3.70
CA ASN A 267 -9.97 -4.60 -4.17
C ASN A 267 -9.98 -4.55 -5.71
N GLY A 268 -10.54 -5.57 -6.33
CA GLY A 268 -10.58 -5.74 -7.78
C GLY A 268 -11.11 -7.09 -8.19
N LYS A 269 -11.21 -7.28 -9.50
CA LYS A 269 -11.58 -8.56 -10.11
C LYS A 269 -10.37 -9.49 -10.17
N VAL A 270 -10.54 -10.77 -9.90
CA VAL A 270 -9.49 -11.80 -10.00
C VAL A 270 -9.63 -12.68 -11.24
N SER A 271 -10.67 -12.46 -12.06
CA SER A 271 -10.83 -13.19 -13.32
C SER A 271 -9.94 -12.62 -14.42
N TYR A 272 -9.49 -13.50 -15.31
CA TYR A 272 -8.70 -13.14 -16.49
C TYR A 272 -9.58 -12.88 -17.72
N VAL A 273 -10.86 -12.58 -17.54
CA VAL A 273 -11.73 -12.22 -18.65
C VAL A 273 -11.30 -10.90 -19.24
N GLY A 274 -10.88 -10.93 -20.51
CA GLY A 274 -10.40 -9.73 -21.21
C GLY A 274 -11.46 -8.64 -21.23
N ASN A 275 -11.04 -7.40 -20.99
CA ASN A 275 -11.93 -6.26 -21.16
C ASN A 275 -12.19 -6.04 -22.65
N ARG A 276 -13.45 -6.16 -23.06
CA ARG A 276 -13.89 -6.00 -24.46
C ARG A 276 -13.96 -4.53 -24.94
N ALA A 277 -13.77 -3.57 -24.05
CA ALA A 277 -13.78 -2.16 -24.43
C ALA A 277 -12.55 -1.82 -25.29
N LEU A 278 -12.77 -1.13 -26.40
CA LEU A 278 -11.70 -0.64 -27.28
C LEU A 278 -10.89 0.42 -26.54
N SER A 279 -9.57 0.37 -26.69
CA SER A 279 -8.67 1.39 -26.16
C SER A 279 -8.68 2.61 -27.07
N GLY A 280 -8.57 3.82 -26.47
CA GLY A 280 -8.29 5.03 -27.26
C GLY A 280 -6.91 4.94 -27.93
N THR A 281 -6.77 5.57 -29.09
CA THR A 281 -5.56 5.51 -29.92
C THR A 281 -4.48 6.54 -29.55
N ASN A 282 -4.77 7.47 -28.64
CA ASN A 282 -3.78 8.45 -28.17
C ASN A 282 -2.83 7.85 -27.13
N ALA A 283 -1.62 8.37 -27.05
CA ALA A 283 -0.56 7.87 -26.16
C ALA A 283 -1.00 7.77 -24.68
N GLY A 284 -1.76 8.75 -24.17
CA GLY A 284 -2.24 8.74 -22.80
C GLY A 284 -3.21 7.58 -22.52
N SER A 285 -4.11 7.29 -23.45
CA SER A 285 -5.03 6.14 -23.35
C SER A 285 -4.29 4.81 -23.42
N ILE A 286 -3.29 4.70 -24.30
CA ILE A 286 -2.48 3.48 -24.45
C ILE A 286 -1.67 3.24 -23.16
N ILE A 287 -0.97 4.24 -22.64
CA ILE A 287 -0.19 4.13 -21.40
C ILE A 287 -1.10 3.77 -20.23
N GLY A 288 -2.22 4.50 -20.05
CA GLY A 288 -3.16 4.23 -18.97
C GLY A 288 -3.73 2.81 -19.02
N ARG A 289 -4.06 2.32 -20.22
CA ARG A 289 -4.52 0.94 -20.41
C ARG A 289 -3.43 -0.07 -20.10
N SER A 290 -2.20 0.15 -20.59
CA SER A 290 -1.07 -0.74 -20.35
C SER A 290 -0.76 -0.86 -18.85
N VAL A 291 -0.73 0.25 -18.11
CA VAL A 291 -0.52 0.24 -16.66
C VAL A 291 -1.63 -0.53 -15.95
N ASN A 292 -2.90 -0.31 -16.33
CA ASN A 292 -4.01 -1.06 -15.74
C ASN A 292 -3.91 -2.57 -15.97
N GLU A 293 -3.55 -3.01 -17.18
CA GLU A 293 -3.38 -4.43 -17.47
C GLU A 293 -2.17 -5.05 -16.74
N MET A 294 -1.09 -4.27 -16.59
CA MET A 294 0.06 -4.70 -15.77
C MET A 294 -0.34 -4.90 -14.29
N LEU A 295 -1.02 -3.92 -13.69
CA LEU A 295 -1.47 -4.01 -12.30
C LEU A 295 -2.46 -5.16 -12.09
N ARG A 296 -3.37 -5.37 -13.05
CA ARG A 296 -4.31 -6.50 -13.03
C ARG A 296 -3.60 -7.85 -13.09
N THR A 297 -2.59 -7.98 -13.96
CA THR A 297 -1.76 -9.19 -14.06
C THR A 297 -1.00 -9.45 -12.77
N ILE A 298 -0.43 -8.42 -12.14
CA ILE A 298 0.25 -8.52 -10.85
C ILE A 298 -0.73 -8.96 -9.77
N SER A 299 -1.95 -8.41 -9.75
CA SER A 299 -2.99 -8.80 -8.78
C SER A 299 -3.36 -10.28 -8.92
N TYR A 300 -3.62 -10.75 -10.12
CA TYR A 300 -3.93 -12.16 -10.40
C TYR A 300 -2.80 -13.09 -9.93
N ARG A 301 -1.55 -12.78 -10.29
CA ARG A 301 -0.39 -13.57 -9.89
C ARG A 301 -0.17 -13.53 -8.37
N SER A 302 -0.43 -12.39 -7.73
CA SER A 302 -0.32 -12.27 -6.27
C SER A 302 -1.32 -13.18 -5.55
N VAL A 303 -2.55 -13.29 -6.04
CA VAL A 303 -3.57 -14.22 -5.49
C VAL A 303 -3.10 -15.66 -5.59
N GLY A 304 -2.65 -16.09 -6.77
CA GLY A 304 -2.14 -17.45 -6.98
C GLY A 304 -0.92 -17.77 -6.08
N ARG A 305 0.01 -16.80 -5.95
CA ARG A 305 1.18 -16.94 -5.06
C ARG A 305 0.74 -17.11 -3.60
N VAL A 306 -0.14 -16.23 -3.09
CA VAL A 306 -0.64 -16.28 -1.72
C VAL A 306 -1.35 -17.62 -1.47
N TYR A 307 -2.22 -18.06 -2.39
CA TYR A 307 -2.90 -19.34 -2.30
C TYR A 307 -1.92 -20.50 -2.14
N THR A 308 -0.92 -20.57 -3.04
CA THR A 308 0.10 -21.64 -3.00
C THR A 308 0.88 -21.64 -1.71
N MET A 309 1.35 -20.46 -1.26
CA MET A 309 2.14 -20.34 -0.02
C MET A 309 1.30 -20.73 1.21
N THR A 310 0.04 -20.30 1.27
CA THR A 310 -0.89 -20.62 2.34
C THR A 310 -1.14 -22.13 2.42
N ARG A 311 -1.37 -22.77 1.26
CA ARG A 311 -1.59 -24.22 1.18
C ARG A 311 -0.34 -25.00 1.59
N ASN A 312 0.84 -24.57 1.15
CA ASN A 312 2.11 -25.21 1.51
C ASN A 312 2.41 -25.09 3.02
N ALA A 313 1.94 -24.03 3.66
CA ALA A 313 2.04 -23.85 5.11
C ALA A 313 0.97 -24.61 5.91
N GLY A 314 0.03 -25.33 5.23
CA GLY A 314 -1.07 -26.03 5.90
C GLY A 314 -2.16 -25.11 6.46
N ALA A 315 -2.16 -23.82 6.09
CA ALA A 315 -3.13 -22.85 6.57
C ALA A 315 -4.42 -22.84 5.75
N ALA A 316 -5.54 -22.45 6.36
CA ALA A 316 -6.80 -22.22 5.69
C ALA A 316 -6.77 -20.92 4.88
N TYR A 317 -7.17 -20.98 3.60
CA TYR A 317 -7.19 -19.81 2.72
C TYR A 317 -8.63 -19.34 2.48
N HIS A 318 -8.84 -18.03 2.68
CA HIS A 318 -10.13 -17.36 2.49
C HIS A 318 -9.94 -16.17 1.53
N LEU A 319 -10.83 -16.03 0.54
CA LEU A 319 -10.73 -15.01 -0.50
C LEU A 319 -12.06 -14.28 -0.69
N ALA A 320 -12.01 -12.96 -0.60
CA ALA A 320 -13.06 -12.05 -1.04
C ALA A 320 -12.55 -11.16 -2.17
N TYR A 321 -13.33 -10.99 -3.22
CA TYR A 321 -12.98 -10.17 -4.39
C TYR A 321 -14.22 -9.63 -5.08
N LEU A 322 -14.05 -8.60 -5.92
CA LEU A 322 -15.15 -8.06 -6.71
C LEU A 322 -15.58 -9.10 -7.75
N PRO A 323 -16.89 -9.47 -7.78
CA PRO A 323 -17.39 -10.41 -8.76
C PRO A 323 -17.26 -9.88 -10.20
N ASP A 324 -17.21 -10.76 -11.15
CA ASP A 324 -17.39 -10.44 -12.57
C ASP A 324 -18.89 -10.36 -12.83
N GLU A 325 -19.37 -9.20 -13.24
CA GLU A 325 -20.72 -9.07 -13.79
C GLU A 325 -20.80 -9.56 -15.22
#